data_0943574dddd851db7521f9e8cfb0b8ff
#
_entry.id   0943574dddd851db7521f9e8cfb0b8ff
#
_cell.length_a   1.000
_cell.length_b   1.000
_cell.length_c   1.000
_cell.angle_alpha   90.00
_cell.angle_beta   90.00
_cell.angle_gamma   90.00
#
_symmetry.space_group_name_H-M   'P 1'
#
loop_
_entity.id
_entity.type
_entity.pdbx_description
1 polymer ?
#
loop_
_entity_poly.entity_id
_entity_poly.type
_entity_poly.pdbx_seq_one_letter_code
_entity_poly.pdbx_strand_id
1 'polypeptide(L)'
;MTDICLIGTGGMMPLKERWLTSCYIEHEGKAVLIDCGEGTQIALTCADCKISRIDVLLITHIHADHISGLPGFLLSLGNASRTEPLDIYLPQGTLTAVRGLLGICDRLPFEIFFHELPTAEPTSFIAEKIDPMLEICTLPLRHSTR
;
A
#
# COMPACT_ATOMS: atom_id res chain seq x y z
N MET A 1 9.41 11.38 -15.16
CA MET A 1 7.96 11.68 -15.33
C MET A 1 7.21 10.96 -14.22
N THR A 2 6.19 11.59 -13.64
CA THR A 2 5.38 10.98 -12.57
C THR A 2 3.96 10.78 -13.07
N ASP A 3 3.46 9.55 -12.94
CA ASP A 3 2.10 9.17 -13.33
C ASP A 3 1.31 8.76 -12.08
N ILE A 4 0.06 9.21 -11.99
CA ILE A 4 -0.84 8.89 -10.87
C ILE A 4 -2.07 8.18 -11.41
N CYS A 5 -2.38 7.02 -10.87
CA CYS A 5 -3.56 6.23 -11.22
C CYS A 5 -4.39 5.92 -9.96
N LEU A 6 -5.63 6.39 -9.93
CA LEU A 6 -6.60 6.01 -8.90
C LEU A 6 -7.14 4.61 -9.22
N ILE A 7 -6.56 3.59 -8.62
CA ILE A 7 -6.88 2.20 -8.87
C ILE A 7 -8.22 1.81 -8.27
N GLY A 8 -8.51 2.29 -7.06
CA GLY A 8 -9.75 2.07 -6.36
C GLY A 8 -10.27 3.35 -5.70
N THR A 9 -11.54 3.65 -5.91
CA THR A 9 -12.21 4.85 -5.38
C THR A 9 -13.48 4.53 -4.59
N GLY A 10 -13.71 3.26 -4.29
CA GLY A 10 -14.81 2.81 -3.43
C GLY A 10 -14.45 2.87 -1.97
N GLY A 11 -15.45 3.10 -1.11
CA GLY A 11 -15.35 2.99 0.34
C GLY A 11 -16.33 1.95 0.87
N MET A 12 -16.04 1.36 2.04
CA MET A 12 -16.83 0.36 2.77
C MET A 12 -16.99 -0.98 2.04
N MET A 13 -17.53 -1.02 0.84
CA MET A 13 -17.82 -2.25 0.09
C MET A 13 -17.36 -2.11 -1.35
N PRO A 14 -16.74 -3.16 -1.93
CA PRO A 14 -16.40 -3.16 -3.36
C PRO A 14 -17.68 -3.20 -4.19
N LEU A 15 -17.69 -2.46 -5.28
CA LEU A 15 -18.73 -2.49 -6.29
C LEU A 15 -18.19 -3.17 -7.55
N LYS A 16 -19.08 -3.72 -8.37
CA LYS A 16 -18.70 -4.44 -9.60
C LYS A 16 -17.74 -3.66 -10.51
N GLU A 17 -17.94 -2.35 -10.59
CA GLU A 17 -17.16 -1.45 -11.46
C GLU A 17 -16.26 -0.49 -10.67
N ARG A 18 -16.11 -0.69 -9.35
CA ARG A 18 -15.35 0.22 -8.49
C ARG A 18 -14.71 -0.54 -7.33
N TRP A 19 -13.39 -0.69 -7.40
CA TRP A 19 -12.59 -1.32 -6.36
C TRP A 19 -12.43 -0.41 -5.14
N LEU A 20 -12.06 -1.00 -4.01
CA LEU A 20 -11.83 -0.27 -2.76
C LEU A 20 -10.56 0.59 -2.84
N THR A 21 -10.40 1.49 -1.87
CA THR A 21 -9.41 2.57 -1.89
C THR A 21 -8.00 2.09 -2.18
N SER A 22 -7.43 2.61 -3.26
CA SER A 22 -6.04 2.37 -3.64
C SER A 22 -5.58 3.38 -4.69
N CYS A 23 -4.39 3.93 -4.53
CA CYS A 23 -3.77 4.86 -5.47
C CYS A 23 -2.35 4.40 -5.82
N TYR A 24 -2.06 4.29 -7.12
CA TYR A 24 -0.75 3.94 -7.65
C TYR A 24 -0.06 5.18 -8.18
N ILE A 25 1.17 5.40 -7.73
CA ILE A 25 2.01 6.53 -8.19
C ILE A 25 3.30 5.93 -8.73
N GLU A 26 3.56 6.12 -10.03
CA GLU A 26 4.80 5.69 -10.67
C GLU A 26 5.70 6.89 -10.92
N HIS A 27 6.97 6.76 -10.56
CA HIS A 27 8.02 7.72 -10.81
C HIS A 27 9.28 7.01 -11.29
N GLU A 28 9.76 7.39 -12.48
CA GLU A 28 11.01 6.85 -13.08
C GLU A 28 11.11 5.31 -13.06
N GLY A 29 9.98 4.63 -13.30
CA GLY A 29 9.91 3.16 -13.38
C GLY A 29 9.80 2.43 -12.05
N LYS A 30 9.71 3.15 -10.94
CA LYS A 30 9.42 2.67 -9.60
C LYS A 30 8.04 3.14 -9.16
N ALA A 31 7.42 2.47 -8.20
CA ALA A 31 6.08 2.87 -7.78
C ALA A 31 5.86 2.83 -6.27
N VAL A 32 5.02 3.75 -5.83
CA VAL A 32 4.39 3.78 -4.50
C VAL A 32 2.93 3.39 -4.66
N LEU A 33 2.45 2.49 -3.81
CA LEU A 33 1.03 2.21 -3.65
C LEU A 33 0.53 2.86 -2.36
N ILE A 34 -0.55 3.62 -2.42
CA ILE A 34 -1.21 4.21 -1.25
C ILE A 34 -2.52 3.48 -1.02
N ASP A 35 -2.65 2.86 0.14
CA ASP A 35 -3.72 1.94 0.54
C ASP A 35 -3.83 0.71 -0.36
N CYS A 36 -4.44 -0.33 0.17
CA CYS A 36 -4.59 -1.62 -0.49
C CYS A 36 -5.94 -2.25 -0.09
N GLY A 37 -7.02 -1.66 -0.59
CA GLY A 37 -8.36 -2.19 -0.40
C GLY A 37 -8.58 -3.50 -1.14
N GLU A 38 -9.69 -4.18 -0.84
CA GLU A 38 -10.00 -5.46 -1.47
C GLU A 38 -10.01 -5.35 -3.00
N GLY A 39 -9.33 -6.29 -3.66
CA GLY A 39 -9.26 -6.37 -5.12
C GLY A 39 -8.19 -5.48 -5.76
N THR A 40 -7.36 -4.78 -4.98
CA THR A 40 -6.29 -3.90 -5.50
C THR A 40 -5.40 -4.58 -6.54
N GLN A 41 -4.99 -5.85 -6.33
CA GLN A 41 -4.16 -6.59 -7.28
C GLN A 41 -4.87 -6.83 -8.64
N ILE A 42 -6.19 -6.98 -8.62
CA ILE A 42 -7.00 -7.13 -9.84
C ILE A 42 -7.14 -5.77 -10.53
N ALA A 43 -7.43 -4.73 -9.75
CA ALA A 43 -7.57 -3.36 -10.26
C ALA A 43 -6.26 -2.85 -10.90
N LEU A 44 -5.10 -3.14 -10.32
CA LEU A 44 -3.78 -2.86 -10.90
C LEU A 44 -3.63 -3.52 -12.27
N THR A 45 -4.02 -4.79 -12.39
CA THR A 45 -3.98 -5.52 -13.66
C THR A 45 -4.92 -4.90 -14.70
N CYS A 46 -6.14 -4.56 -14.30
CA CYS A 46 -7.12 -3.92 -15.19
C CYS A 46 -6.66 -2.53 -15.70
N ALA A 47 -5.91 -1.80 -14.87
CA ALA A 47 -5.36 -0.48 -15.21
C ALA A 47 -3.99 -0.56 -15.91
N ASP A 48 -3.47 -1.76 -16.21
CA ASP A 48 -2.13 -1.99 -16.77
C ASP A 48 -0.99 -1.41 -15.92
N CYS A 49 -1.22 -1.21 -14.62
CA CYS A 49 -0.21 -0.79 -13.66
C CYS A 49 0.68 -1.97 -13.28
N LYS A 50 1.99 -1.77 -13.28
CA LYS A 50 2.97 -2.85 -13.07
C LYS A 50 3.18 -3.11 -11.58
N ILE A 51 2.57 -4.17 -11.06
CA ILE A 51 2.68 -4.59 -9.66
C ILE A 51 4.16 -4.78 -9.23
N SER A 52 5.02 -5.26 -10.14
CA SER A 52 6.45 -5.50 -9.88
C SER A 52 7.26 -4.23 -9.63
N ARG A 53 6.74 -3.05 -9.97
CA ARG A 53 7.39 -1.75 -9.75
C ARG A 53 7.13 -1.17 -8.35
N ILE A 54 6.18 -1.77 -7.60
CA ILE A 54 5.79 -1.28 -6.28
C ILE A 54 6.84 -1.71 -5.26
N ASP A 55 7.67 -0.78 -4.80
CA ASP A 55 8.69 -1.00 -3.77
C ASP A 55 8.29 -0.41 -2.41
N VAL A 56 7.30 0.46 -2.40
CA VAL A 56 6.78 1.13 -1.20
C VAL A 56 5.26 1.06 -1.17
N LEU A 57 4.71 0.67 -0.02
CA LEU A 57 3.28 0.72 0.29
C LEU A 57 3.04 1.65 1.47
N LEU A 58 2.13 2.59 1.33
CA LEU A 58 1.71 3.52 2.38
C LEU A 58 0.29 3.17 2.80
N ILE A 59 0.06 2.96 4.08
CA ILE A 59 -1.28 2.75 4.65
C ILE A 59 -1.69 4.03 5.39
N THR A 60 -2.77 4.66 4.92
CA THR A 60 -3.29 5.89 5.55
C THR A 60 -3.92 5.60 6.90
N HIS A 61 -4.68 4.53 7.01
CA HIS A 61 -5.30 4.03 8.24
C HIS A 61 -5.80 2.59 8.06
N ILE A 62 -6.19 1.92 9.15
CA ILE A 62 -6.49 0.48 9.16
C ILE A 62 -7.99 0.13 9.03
N HIS A 63 -8.81 0.98 8.44
CA HIS A 63 -10.16 0.53 8.06
C HIS A 63 -10.07 -0.57 6.99
N ALA A 64 -11.03 -1.48 7.01
CA ALA A 64 -11.00 -2.67 6.15
C ALA A 64 -10.91 -2.33 4.66
N ASP A 65 -11.61 -1.30 4.22
CA ASP A 65 -11.60 -0.84 2.82
C ASP A 65 -10.27 -0.23 2.36
N HIS A 66 -9.31 -0.04 3.27
CA HIS A 66 -7.95 0.43 2.98
C HIS A 66 -6.88 -0.66 3.10
N ILE A 67 -7.14 -1.78 3.78
CA ILE A 67 -6.12 -2.81 4.04
C ILE A 67 -6.55 -4.24 3.70
N SER A 68 -7.83 -4.50 3.43
CA SER A 68 -8.33 -5.88 3.20
C SER A 68 -7.70 -6.58 2.00
N GLY A 69 -7.16 -5.84 1.04
CA GLY A 69 -6.47 -6.38 -0.12
C GLY A 69 -5.02 -6.81 0.13
N LEU A 70 -4.41 -6.44 1.28
CA LEU A 70 -3.00 -6.70 1.57
C LEU A 70 -2.59 -8.17 1.37
N PRO A 71 -3.29 -9.18 1.90
CA PRO A 71 -2.89 -10.56 1.72
C PRO A 71 -2.84 -10.98 0.26
N GLY A 72 -3.90 -10.66 -0.50
CA GLY A 72 -3.97 -10.99 -1.93
C GLY A 72 -2.92 -10.25 -2.76
N PHE A 73 -2.64 -9.00 -2.42
CA PHE A 73 -1.59 -8.20 -3.06
C PHE A 73 -0.20 -8.80 -2.81
N LEU A 74 0.15 -9.14 -1.56
CA LEU A 74 1.45 -9.71 -1.21
C LEU A 74 1.67 -11.09 -1.85
N LEU A 75 0.65 -11.95 -1.85
CA LEU A 75 0.70 -13.24 -2.53
C LEU A 75 0.86 -13.07 -4.04
N SER A 76 0.24 -12.05 -4.64
CA SER A 76 0.39 -11.74 -6.07
C SER A 76 1.81 -11.26 -6.39
N LEU A 77 2.43 -10.45 -5.52
CA LEU A 77 3.85 -10.07 -5.63
C LEU A 77 4.77 -11.29 -5.59
N GLY A 78 4.53 -12.21 -4.64
CA GLY A 78 5.28 -13.46 -4.53
C GLY A 78 5.15 -14.34 -5.77
N ASN A 79 3.94 -14.48 -6.30
CA ASN A 79 3.65 -15.23 -7.53
C ASN A 79 4.26 -14.57 -8.77
N ALA A 80 4.48 -13.26 -8.76
CA ALA A 80 5.20 -12.52 -9.80
C ALA A 80 6.74 -12.63 -9.65
N SER A 81 7.22 -13.56 -8.81
CA SER A 81 8.64 -13.84 -8.57
C SER A 81 9.42 -12.67 -7.94
N ARG A 82 8.75 -11.83 -7.14
CA ARG A 82 9.45 -10.80 -6.38
C ARG A 82 10.36 -11.45 -5.33
N THR A 83 11.60 -10.99 -5.28
CA THR A 83 12.60 -11.35 -4.26
C THR A 83 13.07 -10.12 -3.47
N GLU A 84 12.92 -8.93 -4.03
CA GLU A 84 13.33 -7.68 -3.41
C GLU A 84 12.41 -7.30 -2.24
N PRO A 85 12.96 -6.78 -1.14
CA PRO A 85 12.16 -6.38 0.02
C PRO A 85 11.13 -5.30 -0.32
N LEU A 86 9.97 -5.37 0.34
CA LEU A 86 8.91 -4.37 0.27
C LEU A 86 8.89 -3.53 1.55
N ASP A 87 8.87 -2.20 1.43
CA ASP A 87 8.64 -1.31 2.57
C ASP A 87 7.16 -1.01 2.72
N ILE A 88 6.63 -1.22 3.93
CA ILE A 88 5.26 -0.88 4.30
C ILE A 88 5.28 0.14 5.42
N TYR A 89 4.81 1.34 5.11
CA TYR A 89 4.63 2.42 6.08
C TYR A 89 3.18 2.43 6.57
N LEU A 90 3.01 2.54 7.88
CA LEU A 90 1.69 2.44 8.52
C LEU A 90 1.61 3.36 9.75
N PRO A 91 0.41 3.76 10.18
CA PRO A 91 0.25 4.57 11.37
C PRO A 91 0.75 3.86 12.63
N GLN A 92 1.41 4.58 13.51
CA GLN A 92 1.91 4.07 14.79
C GLN A 92 0.81 3.35 15.59
N GLY A 93 1.16 2.19 16.16
CA GLY A 93 0.25 1.35 16.97
C GLY A 93 -0.62 0.40 16.15
N THR A 94 -0.50 0.37 14.82
CA THR A 94 -1.34 -0.50 13.97
C THR A 94 -0.65 -1.78 13.51
N LEU A 95 0.65 -1.92 13.72
CA LEU A 95 1.47 -3.05 13.26
C LEU A 95 0.92 -4.42 13.70
N THR A 96 0.44 -4.53 14.94
CA THR A 96 -0.11 -5.80 15.46
C THR A 96 -1.35 -6.25 14.68
N ALA A 97 -2.24 -5.32 14.35
CA ALA A 97 -3.45 -5.61 13.56
C ALA A 97 -3.08 -6.02 12.12
N VAL A 98 -2.15 -5.28 11.49
CA VAL A 98 -1.67 -5.60 10.13
C VAL A 98 -0.98 -6.96 10.10
N ARG A 99 -0.11 -7.28 11.06
CA ARG A 99 0.51 -8.62 11.16
C ARG A 99 -0.53 -9.73 11.36
N GLY A 100 -1.57 -9.46 12.14
CA GLY A 100 -2.70 -10.40 12.32
C GLY A 100 -3.41 -10.69 10.99
N LEU A 101 -3.68 -9.65 10.19
CA LEU A 101 -4.26 -9.80 8.86
C LEU A 101 -3.36 -10.61 7.93
N LEU A 102 -2.04 -10.43 8.02
CA LEU A 102 -1.05 -11.11 7.19
C LEU A 102 -0.69 -12.52 7.67
N GLY A 103 -1.28 -13.00 8.76
CA GLY A 103 -1.01 -14.33 9.30
C GLY A 103 -1.27 -15.50 8.34
N ILE A 104 -2.02 -15.26 7.25
CA ILE A 104 -2.24 -16.25 6.18
C ILE A 104 -1.14 -16.25 5.11
N CYS A 105 -0.23 -15.27 5.14
CA CYS A 105 0.88 -15.12 4.18
C CYS A 105 2.18 -15.67 4.79
N ASP A 106 2.20 -16.96 5.15
CA ASP A 106 3.27 -17.57 5.95
C ASP A 106 4.61 -17.73 5.22
N ARG A 107 4.62 -17.71 3.89
CA ARG A 107 5.81 -17.94 3.05
C ARG A 107 5.87 -17.03 1.83
N LEU A 108 6.24 -15.78 2.07
CA LEU A 108 6.56 -14.88 0.98
C LEU A 108 8.04 -15.05 0.57
N PRO A 109 8.37 -15.01 -0.73
CA PRO A 109 9.76 -15.13 -1.20
C PRO A 109 10.58 -13.84 -1.03
N PHE A 110 10.05 -12.84 -0.34
CA PHE A 110 10.69 -11.55 -0.05
C PHE A 110 10.40 -11.11 1.37
N GLU A 111 11.25 -10.23 1.90
CA GLU A 111 11.08 -9.63 3.21
C GLU A 111 10.13 -8.41 3.16
N ILE A 112 9.46 -8.14 4.28
CA ILE A 112 8.66 -6.93 4.47
C ILE A 112 9.27 -6.13 5.61
N PHE A 113 9.64 -4.88 5.34
CA PHE A 113 10.05 -3.92 6.34
C PHE A 113 8.89 -3.02 6.72
N PHE A 114 8.48 -3.10 7.98
CA PHE A 114 7.40 -2.26 8.51
C PHE A 114 7.97 -1.03 9.19
N HIS A 115 7.43 0.13 8.83
CA HIS A 115 7.80 1.43 9.36
C HIS A 115 6.55 2.09 9.97
N GLU A 116 6.51 2.23 11.29
CA GLU A 116 5.41 2.93 11.96
C GLU A 116 5.68 4.44 11.97
N LEU A 117 4.75 5.21 11.40
CA LEU A 117 4.82 6.66 11.32
C LEU A 117 4.04 7.32 12.46
N PRO A 118 4.58 8.41 13.08
CA PRO A 118 3.84 9.18 14.07
C PRO A 118 2.48 9.64 13.57
N THR A 119 1.48 9.66 14.45
CA THR A 119 0.12 10.08 14.12
C THR A 119 -0.32 11.36 14.82
N ALA A 120 0.55 11.92 15.69
CA ALA A 120 0.25 13.12 16.45
C ALA A 120 0.71 14.42 15.77
N GLU A 121 1.71 14.32 14.89
CA GLU A 121 2.35 15.47 14.24
C GLU A 121 2.70 15.14 12.78
N PRO A 122 2.85 16.17 11.94
CA PRO A 122 3.35 15.98 10.57
C PRO A 122 4.73 15.30 10.58
N THR A 123 4.91 14.35 9.68
CA THR A 123 6.18 13.63 9.55
C THR A 123 6.54 13.52 8.08
N SER A 124 7.82 13.62 7.74
CA SER A 124 8.30 13.36 6.40
C SER A 124 9.47 12.39 6.39
N PHE A 125 9.65 11.70 5.27
CA PHE A 125 10.78 10.82 5.03
C PHE A 125 11.10 10.74 3.54
N ILE A 126 12.33 10.37 3.22
CA ILE A 126 12.75 10.17 1.83
C ILE A 126 12.42 8.74 1.40
N ALA A 127 11.72 8.61 0.29
CA ALA A 127 11.41 7.31 -0.31
C ALA A 127 12.58 6.82 -1.19
N GLU A 128 13.72 6.53 -0.57
CA GLU A 128 15.00 6.22 -1.25
C GLU A 128 14.87 5.09 -2.29
N LYS A 129 14.01 4.10 -2.04
CA LYS A 129 13.77 3.01 -3.01
C LYS A 129 13.09 3.49 -4.29
N ILE A 130 12.40 4.60 -4.25
CA ILE A 130 11.73 5.21 -5.41
C ILE A 130 12.67 6.21 -6.06
N ASP A 131 13.04 7.24 -5.33
CA ASP A 131 13.97 8.28 -5.75
C ASP A 131 14.56 8.94 -4.50
N PRO A 132 15.90 9.14 -4.42
CA PRO A 132 16.54 9.81 -3.30
C PRO A 132 16.13 11.28 -3.12
N MET A 133 15.45 11.87 -4.10
CA MET A 133 14.91 13.23 -4.03
C MET A 133 13.40 13.25 -3.73
N LEU A 134 12.74 12.08 -3.66
CA LEU A 134 11.30 12.00 -3.38
C LEU A 134 11.05 12.03 -1.87
N GLU A 135 10.54 13.14 -1.38
CA GLU A 135 10.05 13.27 -0.02
C GLU A 135 8.56 12.97 0.07
N ILE A 136 8.19 12.12 1.02
CA ILE A 136 6.80 11.81 1.35
C ILE A 136 6.48 12.48 2.67
N CYS A 137 5.48 13.38 2.68
CA CYS A 137 4.98 14.04 3.88
C CYS A 137 3.64 13.44 4.30
N THR A 138 3.49 13.09 5.57
CA THR A 138 2.24 12.64 6.17
C THR A 138 1.69 13.68 7.12
N LEU A 139 0.39 13.90 7.07
CA LEU A 139 -0.32 14.85 7.92
C LEU A 139 -1.35 14.13 8.76
N PRO A 140 -1.39 14.32 10.09
CA PRO A 140 -2.44 13.75 10.94
C PRO A 140 -3.81 14.34 10.58
N LEU A 141 -4.78 13.48 10.37
CA LEU A 141 -6.15 13.87 10.14
C LEU A 141 -7.07 13.27 11.22
N ARG A 142 -8.12 14.01 11.58
CA ARG A 142 -9.17 13.45 12.44
C ARG A 142 -10.08 12.58 11.58
N HIS A 143 -10.12 11.31 11.89
CA HIS A 143 -11.00 10.35 11.23
C HIS A 143 -11.80 9.59 12.29
N SER A 144 -13.12 9.53 12.12
CA SER A 144 -13.98 8.83 13.08
C SER A 144 -13.84 7.32 12.88
N THR A 145 -13.29 6.64 13.87
CA THR A 145 -13.43 5.20 14.01
C THR A 145 -14.74 4.93 14.73
N ARG A 146 -15.77 4.52 14.03
CA ARG A 146 -16.98 3.96 14.64
C ARG A 146 -17.01 2.47 14.39
#